data_511865fb28c5a4f6375d6928c4d07486
#
_entry.id   511865fb28c5a4f6375d6928c4d07486
#
_cell.length_a   1.000
_cell.length_b   1.000
_cell.length_c   1.000
_cell.angle_alpha   90.00
_cell.angle_beta   90.00
_cell.angle_gamma   90.00
#
_symmetry.space_group_name_H-M   'P 1'
#
loop_
_entity.id
_entity.type
_entity.pdbx_description
1 polymer ?
#
loop_
_entity_poly.entity_id
_entity_poly.type
_entity_poly.pdbx_seq_one_letter_code
_entity_poly.pdbx_strand_id
1 'polypeptide(L)'
;MAKNFRSLFSKIFGSKEDTIAPKNATSMQFLSGYTPIFTNYNGSYYDDIDVRACVDAIARNAAKLNPKHQRYSNKQNNNDVKFINVNGYIQRLISVRPNELQNAYQFYYQVISELFLFNNSFIYVLRDEKDRILGLYPLHYQTIH
;
A
#
# COMPACT_ATOMS: atom_id res chain seq x y z
N MET A 1 -12.51 25.38 43.03
CA MET A 1 -11.88 24.15 43.58
C MET A 1 -11.74 23.12 42.50
N ALA A 2 -10.70 23.23 41.69
CA ALA A 2 -10.38 22.22 40.67
C ALA A 2 -9.22 21.37 41.23
N LYS A 3 -9.52 20.36 42.00
CA LYS A 3 -8.54 19.41 42.51
C LYS A 3 -8.11 18.47 41.37
N ASN A 4 -6.92 18.67 40.99
CA ASN A 4 -5.98 17.91 40.17
C ASN A 4 -6.38 16.48 39.80
N PHE A 5 -7.04 16.33 38.70
CA PHE A 5 -7.28 15.05 38.02
C PHE A 5 -5.96 14.33 37.65
N ARG A 6 -4.89 15.08 37.42
CA ARG A 6 -3.55 14.55 37.14
C ARG A 6 -2.95 13.75 38.30
N SER A 7 -3.22 14.13 39.52
CA SER A 7 -2.71 13.46 40.74
C SER A 7 -3.39 12.10 40.98
N LEU A 8 -4.65 11.95 40.58
CA LEU A 8 -5.39 10.69 40.70
C LEU A 8 -4.95 9.68 39.61
N PHE A 9 -4.69 10.15 38.42
CA PHE A 9 -4.20 9.30 37.34
C PHE A 9 -2.79 8.75 37.62
N SER A 10 -1.89 9.55 38.19
CA SER A 10 -0.54 9.08 38.52
C SER A 10 -0.54 8.05 39.66
N LYS A 11 -1.53 8.11 40.56
CA LYS A 11 -1.68 7.11 41.66
C LYS A 11 -2.28 5.78 41.19
N ILE A 12 -3.09 5.79 40.13
CA ILE A 12 -3.76 4.58 39.65
C ILE A 12 -2.89 3.88 38.56
N PHE A 13 -2.14 4.63 37.77
CA PHE A 13 -1.35 4.09 36.65
C PHE A 13 0.16 4.11 36.88
N GLY A 14 0.63 4.42 38.11
CA GLY A 14 2.05 4.52 38.45
C GLY A 14 2.73 5.62 37.60
N SER A 15 3.46 6.52 38.24
CA SER A 15 4.36 7.39 37.53
C SER A 15 5.39 6.50 36.81
N LYS A 16 5.29 6.37 35.51
CA LYS A 16 6.44 5.89 34.74
C LYS A 16 7.57 6.87 35.00
N GLU A 17 8.61 6.41 35.71
CA GLU A 17 9.91 7.06 35.59
C GLU A 17 10.21 7.16 34.11
N ASP A 18 10.51 8.37 33.66
CA ASP A 18 11.02 8.61 32.31
C ASP A 18 12.36 7.87 32.19
N THR A 19 12.29 6.58 31.94
CA THR A 19 13.41 5.87 31.37
C THR A 19 13.62 6.51 30.00
N ILE A 20 14.61 7.40 29.95
CA ILE A 20 15.14 7.96 28.71
C ILE A 20 15.48 6.75 27.84
N ALA A 21 14.59 6.43 26.91
CA ALA A 21 14.85 5.37 25.95
C ALA A 21 16.19 5.72 25.26
N PRO A 22 17.16 4.81 25.27
CA PRO A 22 18.42 5.07 24.59
C PRO A 22 18.08 5.42 23.14
N LYS A 23 18.78 6.41 22.57
CA LYS A 23 18.55 6.95 21.22
C LYS A 23 18.57 5.89 20.10
N ASN A 24 18.90 4.64 20.43
CA ASN A 24 18.93 3.47 19.57
C ASN A 24 18.13 2.31 20.17
N ALA A 25 16.96 2.59 20.77
CA ALA A 25 16.11 1.52 21.29
C ALA A 25 15.54 0.69 20.15
N THR A 26 16.15 -0.46 19.95
CA THR A 26 15.74 -1.50 18.97
C THR A 26 14.80 -2.53 19.57
N SER A 27 14.26 -2.27 20.78
CA SER A 27 13.37 -3.21 21.46
C SER A 27 12.05 -2.54 21.85
N MET A 28 10.93 -3.19 21.53
CA MET A 28 9.62 -2.86 22.09
C MET A 28 9.28 -3.87 23.19
N GLN A 29 8.87 -3.36 24.38
CA GLN A 29 8.43 -4.19 25.47
C GLN A 29 6.91 -4.34 25.43
N PHE A 30 6.42 -5.57 25.23
CA PHE A 30 4.99 -5.86 25.28
C PHE A 30 4.54 -6.19 26.70
N LEU A 31 3.28 -5.92 27.00
CA LEU A 31 2.64 -6.19 28.31
C LEU A 31 2.72 -7.65 28.77
N SER A 32 2.99 -8.59 27.87
CA SER A 32 3.13 -10.02 28.13
C SER A 32 4.53 -10.45 28.61
N GLY A 33 5.44 -9.52 28.85
CA GLY A 33 6.84 -9.83 29.23
C GLY A 33 7.68 -10.41 28.09
N TYR A 34 7.13 -10.53 26.90
CA TYR A 34 7.87 -10.94 25.72
C TYR A 34 8.62 -9.73 25.14
N THR A 35 9.93 -9.81 25.12
CA THR A 35 10.79 -8.79 24.51
C THR A 35 11.19 -9.28 23.13
N PRO A 36 10.58 -8.79 22.06
CA PRO A 36 11.02 -9.15 20.71
C PRO A 36 12.41 -8.57 20.45
N ILE A 37 13.30 -9.41 19.98
CA ILE A 37 14.64 -8.98 19.54
C ILE A 37 14.49 -8.49 18.11
N PHE A 38 14.55 -7.17 17.94
CA PHE A 38 14.69 -6.59 16.60
C PHE A 38 16.17 -6.53 16.24
N THR A 39 16.57 -7.19 15.19
CA THR A 39 17.89 -6.98 14.60
C THR A 39 17.96 -5.57 14.01
N ASN A 40 19.11 -4.90 14.20
CA ASN A 40 19.33 -3.59 13.59
C ASN A 40 19.14 -3.70 12.08
N TYR A 41 18.12 -3.03 11.60
CA TYR A 41 17.79 -3.01 10.19
C TYR A 41 18.68 -1.97 9.48
N ASN A 42 19.73 -2.45 8.80
CA ASN A 42 20.65 -1.61 8.03
C ASN A 42 20.48 -1.77 6.51
N GLY A 43 19.41 -2.45 6.08
CA GLY A 43 19.22 -2.83 4.71
C GLY A 43 17.96 -2.23 4.07
N SER A 44 17.71 -2.64 2.85
CA SER A 44 16.45 -2.40 2.16
C SER A 44 15.32 -3.17 2.85
N TYR A 45 14.12 -2.59 2.98
CA TYR A 45 12.93 -3.30 3.51
C TYR A 45 12.67 -4.63 2.79
N TYR A 46 13.17 -4.77 1.58
CA TYR A 46 13.09 -5.98 0.80
C TYR A 46 13.99 -7.11 1.32
N ASP A 47 15.04 -6.80 2.06
CA ASP A 47 15.99 -7.80 2.59
C ASP A 47 15.48 -8.46 3.87
N ASP A 48 14.51 -7.83 4.55
CA ASP A 48 13.84 -8.42 5.70
C ASP A 48 12.85 -9.50 5.22
N ILE A 49 13.05 -10.72 5.72
CA ILE A 49 12.26 -11.89 5.29
C ILE A 49 10.80 -11.78 5.72
N ASP A 50 10.53 -11.20 6.89
CA ASP A 50 9.18 -11.06 7.43
C ASP A 50 8.42 -9.97 6.68
N VAL A 51 9.06 -8.83 6.42
CA VAL A 51 8.49 -7.75 5.61
C VAL A 51 8.17 -8.24 4.20
N ARG A 52 9.12 -8.94 3.58
CA ARG A 52 8.93 -9.50 2.23
C ARG A 52 7.79 -10.50 2.18
N ALA A 53 7.67 -11.39 3.17
CA ALA A 53 6.57 -12.36 3.23
C ALA A 53 5.21 -11.67 3.38
N CYS A 54 5.11 -10.63 4.22
CA CYS A 54 3.89 -9.84 4.38
C CYS A 54 3.51 -9.10 3.09
N VAL A 55 4.47 -8.43 2.46
CA VAL A 55 4.25 -7.69 1.20
C VAL A 55 3.83 -8.65 0.09
N ASP A 56 4.51 -9.81 -0.02
CA ASP A 56 4.18 -10.84 -1.01
C ASP A 56 2.75 -11.37 -0.82
N ALA A 57 2.34 -11.65 0.42
CA ALA A 57 0.97 -12.10 0.70
C ALA A 57 -0.08 -11.07 0.30
N ILE A 58 0.14 -9.79 0.60
CA ILE A 58 -0.76 -8.69 0.22
C ILE A 58 -0.78 -8.53 -1.30
N ALA A 59 0.40 -8.46 -1.93
CA ALA A 59 0.52 -8.24 -3.37
C ALA A 59 -0.12 -9.37 -4.19
N ARG A 60 0.07 -10.64 -3.79
CA ARG A 60 -0.58 -11.79 -4.44
C ARG A 60 -2.10 -11.75 -4.38
N ASN A 61 -2.65 -11.35 -3.25
CA ASN A 61 -4.09 -11.27 -3.09
C ASN A 61 -4.68 -10.08 -3.87
N ALA A 62 -4.02 -8.94 -3.81
CA ALA A 62 -4.46 -7.75 -4.54
C ALA A 62 -4.29 -7.90 -6.06
N ALA A 63 -3.25 -8.60 -6.54
CA ALA A 63 -3.04 -8.87 -7.97
C ALA A 63 -4.12 -9.77 -8.60
N LYS A 64 -4.90 -10.49 -7.78
CA LYS A 64 -6.07 -11.26 -8.25
C LYS A 64 -7.31 -10.41 -8.50
N LEU A 65 -7.30 -9.14 -8.09
CA LEU A 65 -8.39 -8.23 -8.36
C LEU A 65 -8.55 -8.05 -9.87
N ASN A 66 -9.81 -8.12 -10.31
CA ASN A 66 -10.15 -7.92 -11.71
C ASN A 66 -10.82 -6.55 -11.87
N PRO A 67 -10.06 -5.49 -12.18
CA PRO A 67 -10.60 -4.16 -12.36
C PRO A 67 -11.53 -4.10 -13.57
N LYS A 68 -12.59 -3.30 -13.46
CA LYS A 68 -13.58 -3.14 -14.53
C LYS A 68 -13.65 -1.69 -14.95
N HIS A 69 -13.59 -1.48 -16.25
CA HIS A 69 -13.86 -0.18 -16.85
C HIS A 69 -15.38 0.02 -16.93
N GLN A 70 -15.88 1.03 -16.23
CA GLN A 70 -17.31 1.30 -16.15
C GLN A 70 -17.62 2.72 -16.59
N ARG A 71 -18.72 2.89 -17.32
CA ARG A 71 -19.30 4.18 -17.66
C ARG A 71 -20.40 4.50 -16.66
N TYR A 72 -20.33 5.68 -16.12
CA TYR A 72 -21.39 6.25 -15.32
C TYR A 72 -22.47 6.84 -16.24
N SER A 73 -23.72 6.45 -16.05
CA SER A 73 -24.86 7.05 -16.73
C SER A 73 -25.83 7.63 -15.70
N ASN A 74 -25.94 8.95 -15.66
CA ASN A 74 -26.94 9.65 -14.87
C ASN A 74 -28.15 9.89 -15.78
N LYS A 75 -29.24 9.16 -15.60
CA LYS A 75 -30.51 9.52 -16.21
C LYS A 75 -31.15 10.58 -15.35
N GLN A 76 -31.33 11.76 -15.92
CA GLN A 76 -31.78 13.02 -15.31
C GLN A 76 -33.08 12.97 -14.47
N ASN A 77 -33.81 11.87 -14.43
CA ASN A 77 -35.12 11.77 -13.78
C ASN A 77 -35.30 10.65 -12.74
N ASN A 78 -34.30 9.83 -12.50
CA ASN A 78 -34.33 8.86 -11.40
C ASN A 78 -32.98 8.88 -10.72
N ASN A 79 -32.96 8.93 -9.38
CA ASN A 79 -31.76 8.88 -8.55
C ASN A 79 -30.96 7.56 -8.68
N ASP A 80 -31.29 6.72 -9.65
CA ASP A 80 -30.60 5.47 -9.89
C ASP A 80 -29.34 5.66 -10.74
N VAL A 81 -28.22 5.58 -10.07
CA VAL A 81 -26.90 5.55 -10.66
C VAL A 81 -26.69 4.19 -11.33
N LYS A 82 -26.63 4.16 -12.65
CA LYS A 82 -26.36 2.92 -13.38
C LYS A 82 -24.91 2.87 -13.85
N PHE A 83 -24.15 1.87 -13.36
CA PHE A 83 -22.84 1.54 -13.87
C PHE A 83 -22.96 0.57 -15.04
N ILE A 84 -22.41 0.93 -16.19
CA ILE A 84 -22.40 0.10 -17.38
C ILE A 84 -20.98 -0.34 -17.64
N ASN A 85 -20.73 -1.65 -17.67
CA ASN A 85 -19.42 -2.17 -18.03
C ASN A 85 -19.13 -1.85 -19.50
N VAL A 86 -17.97 -1.25 -19.74
CA VAL A 86 -17.49 -0.92 -21.07
C VAL A 86 -16.42 -1.93 -21.47
N ASN A 87 -16.81 -2.89 -22.29
CA ASN A 87 -15.89 -3.84 -22.88
C ASN A 87 -15.17 -3.17 -24.05
N GLY A 88 -13.92 -2.79 -23.85
CA GLY A 88 -13.16 -2.09 -24.85
C GLY A 88 -11.66 -2.27 -24.66
N TYR A 89 -10.88 -1.53 -25.41
CA TYR A 89 -9.43 -1.58 -25.37
C TYR A 89 -8.88 -1.31 -23.95
N ILE A 90 -9.43 -0.30 -23.25
CA ILE A 90 -9.02 0.04 -21.87
C ILE A 90 -9.33 -1.13 -20.92
N GLN A 91 -10.50 -1.77 -21.03
CA GLN A 91 -10.83 -2.94 -20.22
C GLN A 91 -9.81 -4.05 -20.43
N ARG A 92 -9.42 -4.32 -21.66
CA ARG A 92 -8.40 -5.33 -21.98
C ARG A 92 -7.04 -4.96 -21.39
N LEU A 93 -6.66 -3.70 -21.47
CA LEU A 93 -5.41 -3.17 -20.91
C LEU A 93 -5.32 -3.38 -19.39
N ILE A 94 -6.38 -3.05 -18.66
CA ILE A 94 -6.35 -3.13 -17.20
C ILE A 94 -6.60 -4.55 -16.64
N SER A 95 -7.34 -5.40 -17.37
CA SER A 95 -7.74 -6.72 -16.83
C SER A 95 -6.97 -7.90 -17.42
N VAL A 96 -6.36 -7.76 -18.59
CA VAL A 96 -5.72 -8.89 -19.27
C VAL A 96 -4.22 -8.63 -19.46
N ARG A 97 -3.87 -7.57 -20.18
CA ARG A 97 -2.50 -7.33 -20.59
C ARG A 97 -2.19 -5.82 -20.62
N PRO A 98 -1.65 -5.28 -19.52
CA PRO A 98 -1.30 -3.86 -19.42
C PRO A 98 -0.20 -3.43 -20.38
N ASN A 99 0.75 -4.32 -20.69
CA ASN A 99 1.86 -4.07 -21.62
C ASN A 99 2.29 -5.36 -22.34
N GLU A 100 3.27 -5.24 -23.21
CA GLU A 100 3.77 -6.39 -24.00
C GLU A 100 4.56 -7.41 -23.16
N LEU A 101 5.12 -6.97 -22.02
CA LEU A 101 6.03 -7.75 -21.19
C LEU A 101 5.31 -8.50 -20.07
N GLN A 102 4.15 -8.02 -19.62
CA GLN A 102 3.49 -8.48 -18.41
C GLN A 102 2.00 -8.73 -18.63
N ASN A 103 1.46 -9.74 -17.98
CA ASN A 103 0.02 -9.89 -17.81
C ASN A 103 -0.50 -9.01 -16.64
N ALA A 104 -1.82 -8.89 -16.50
CA ALA A 104 -2.44 -8.05 -15.47
C ALA A 104 -2.01 -8.46 -14.06
N TYR A 105 -1.92 -9.77 -13.78
CA TYR A 105 -1.50 -10.26 -12.47
C TYR A 105 -0.06 -9.81 -12.12
N GLN A 106 0.88 -9.99 -13.02
CA GLN A 106 2.28 -9.59 -12.82
C GLN A 106 2.43 -8.08 -12.65
N PHE A 107 1.70 -7.31 -13.44
CA PHE A 107 1.67 -5.85 -13.37
C PHE A 107 1.17 -5.36 -12.00
N TYR A 108 -0.01 -5.83 -11.55
CA TYR A 108 -0.55 -5.42 -10.24
C TYR A 108 0.30 -5.93 -9.09
N TYR A 109 0.83 -7.14 -9.19
CA TYR A 109 1.76 -7.66 -8.18
C TYR A 109 2.97 -6.74 -7.99
N GLN A 110 3.61 -6.31 -9.09
CA GLN A 110 4.75 -5.41 -9.04
C GLN A 110 4.38 -4.05 -8.48
N VAL A 111 3.33 -3.40 -9.01
CA VAL A 111 2.85 -2.09 -8.57
C VAL A 111 2.55 -2.08 -7.07
N ILE A 112 1.87 -3.10 -6.58
CA ILE A 112 1.48 -3.21 -5.17
C ILE A 112 2.68 -3.52 -4.29
N SER A 113 3.58 -4.41 -4.72
CA SER A 113 4.82 -4.69 -4.00
C SER A 113 5.66 -3.41 -3.83
N GLU A 114 5.84 -2.63 -4.87
CA GLU A 114 6.56 -1.35 -4.81
C GLU A 114 5.87 -0.34 -3.90
N LEU A 115 4.54 -0.26 -3.96
CA LEU A 115 3.77 0.63 -3.10
C LEU A 115 3.97 0.31 -1.62
N PHE A 116 3.96 -0.97 -1.23
CA PHE A 116 4.15 -1.36 0.16
C PHE A 116 5.60 -1.30 0.63
N LEU A 117 6.58 -1.52 -0.26
CA LEU A 117 7.99 -1.43 0.08
C LEU A 117 8.50 0.01 0.18
N PHE A 118 8.03 0.89 -0.69
CA PHE A 118 8.60 2.23 -0.87
C PHE A 118 7.59 3.36 -0.62
N ASN A 119 6.34 3.04 -0.22
CA ASN A 119 5.22 3.97 -0.07
C ASN A 119 4.87 4.76 -1.35
N ASN A 120 5.49 4.41 -2.46
CA ASN A 120 5.27 5.01 -3.77
C ASN A 120 5.34 3.93 -4.83
N SER A 121 4.50 4.06 -5.84
CA SER A 121 4.56 3.24 -7.05
C SER A 121 4.21 4.12 -8.24
N PHE A 122 4.97 4.03 -9.30
CA PHE A 122 4.83 4.87 -10.48
C PHE A 122 4.50 4.01 -11.69
N ILE A 123 3.56 4.50 -12.49
CA ILE A 123 3.13 3.84 -13.71
C ILE A 123 3.34 4.79 -14.88
N TYR A 124 4.19 4.42 -15.80
CA TYR A 124 4.34 5.13 -17.08
C TYR A 124 3.20 4.75 -18.01
N VAL A 125 2.49 5.74 -18.51
CA VAL A 125 1.39 5.57 -19.47
C VAL A 125 1.91 5.88 -20.87
N LEU A 126 2.18 4.83 -21.65
CA LEU A 126 2.59 4.98 -23.05
C LEU A 126 1.37 5.37 -23.89
N ARG A 127 1.50 6.46 -24.67
CA ARG A 127 0.45 6.97 -25.55
C ARG A 127 0.95 7.09 -27.00
N ASP A 128 0.03 6.99 -27.94
CA ASP A 128 0.31 7.27 -29.34
C ASP A 128 0.15 8.76 -29.68
N GLU A 129 0.43 9.12 -30.92
CA GLU A 129 0.26 10.48 -31.44
C GLU A 129 -1.19 11.01 -31.37
N LYS A 130 -2.17 10.12 -31.24
CA LYS A 130 -3.60 10.43 -31.09
C LYS A 130 -4.07 10.38 -29.63
N ASP A 131 -3.13 10.42 -28.69
CA ASP A 131 -3.38 10.36 -27.24
C ASP A 131 -4.09 9.07 -26.75
N ARG A 132 -4.04 7.99 -27.51
CA ARG A 132 -4.58 6.68 -27.09
C ARG A 132 -3.55 5.96 -26.25
N ILE A 133 -3.98 5.38 -25.14
CA ILE A 133 -3.12 4.62 -24.24
C ILE A 133 -2.71 3.33 -24.94
N LEU A 134 -1.42 3.13 -25.20
CA LEU A 134 -0.86 1.92 -25.80
C LEU A 134 -0.47 0.88 -24.76
N GLY A 135 0.00 1.31 -23.59
CA GLY A 135 0.45 0.41 -22.54
C GLY A 135 0.66 1.11 -21.22
N LEU A 136 0.71 0.30 -20.14
CA LEU A 136 1.00 0.71 -18.78
C LEU A 136 2.24 -0.02 -18.30
N TYR A 137 3.28 0.71 -17.91
CA TYR A 137 4.57 0.17 -17.51
C TYR A 137 4.87 0.58 -16.06
N PRO A 138 5.07 -0.36 -15.13
CA PRO A 138 5.50 0.01 -13.79
C PRO A 138 6.95 0.49 -13.85
N LEU A 139 7.22 1.61 -13.18
CA LEU A 139 8.56 2.18 -13.07
C LEU A 139 9.11 1.92 -11.68
N HIS A 140 10.33 1.40 -11.61
CA HIS A 140 11.00 1.22 -10.33
C HIS A 140 11.34 2.59 -9.73
N TYR A 141 11.07 2.78 -8.42
CA TYR A 141 11.23 4.06 -7.75
C TYR A 141 12.64 4.66 -7.87
N GLN A 142 13.68 3.82 -7.93
CA GLN A 142 15.08 4.26 -8.08
C GLN A 142 15.39 4.84 -9.46
N THR A 143 14.51 4.66 -10.43
CA THR A 143 14.73 5.12 -11.82
C THR A 143 14.21 6.55 -12.02
N ILE A 144 13.52 7.11 -11.02
CA ILE A 144 12.89 8.42 -11.12
C ILE A 144 13.74 9.42 -10.35
N HIS A 145 14.51 10.21 -11.09
CA HIS A 145 15.33 11.32 -10.61
C HIS A 145 14.74 12.65 -11.06
#